data_781622e800409e998e21b5904201cd0a
#
_entry.id   781622e800409e998e21b5904201cd0a
#
_cell.length_a   1.000
_cell.length_b   1.000
_cell.length_c   1.000
_cell.angle_alpha   90.00
_cell.angle_beta   90.00
_cell.angle_gamma   90.00
#
_symmetry.space_group_name_H-M   'P 1'
#
loop_
_entity.id
_entity.type
_entity.pdbx_description
1 polymer ?
#
loop_
_entity_poly.entity_id
_entity_poly.type
_entity_poly.pdbx_seq_one_letter_code
_entity_poly.pdbx_strand_id
1 'polypeptide(L)'
;MQRRTALKNIGLSFGALTLTPTVASLLQSCQTTEAGWVPTLLSQENADIMAKIIDVILPTTANVPGASDLNLIQFIDGYLANVTSPEEQEFTKMATGIFAGVALAAAGKESAADLTAEDIDVQLNKFLRATPEDLATRGEAFNAYLAGLEDGTAGAPPIEGVCQNYLFNLRSLAIRAFEGNAIIGKEHLAYAPVPGQQKGCVDLQEATGGKKWAL
;
A
#
# COMPACT_ATOMS: atom_id res chain seq x y z
N MET A 1 49.81 -33.10 2.90
CA MET A 1 49.50 -31.69 2.51
C MET A 1 48.71 -31.05 3.64
N GLN A 2 49.24 -30.00 4.26
CA GLN A 2 48.57 -29.33 5.38
C GLN A 2 47.43 -28.45 4.84
N ARG A 3 46.23 -28.56 5.39
CA ARG A 3 45.05 -27.82 4.98
C ARG A 3 45.25 -26.31 4.93
N ARG A 4 46.11 -25.75 5.78
CA ARG A 4 46.50 -24.34 5.80
C ARG A 4 47.25 -23.88 4.53
N THR A 5 48.11 -24.77 3.99
CA THR A 5 48.89 -24.47 2.77
C THR A 5 47.98 -24.46 1.54
N ALA A 6 46.98 -25.36 1.48
CA ALA A 6 45.98 -25.38 0.40
C ALA A 6 45.13 -24.10 0.40
N LEU A 7 44.68 -23.63 1.56
CA LEU A 7 43.92 -22.40 1.68
C LEU A 7 44.74 -21.15 1.32
N LYS A 8 46.03 -21.12 1.67
CA LYS A 8 46.95 -20.03 1.33
C LYS A 8 47.19 -19.95 -0.19
N ASN A 9 47.31 -21.11 -0.84
CA ASN A 9 47.56 -21.19 -2.28
C ASN A 9 46.29 -20.86 -3.08
N ILE A 10 45.11 -21.19 -2.57
CA ILE A 10 43.84 -20.79 -3.15
C ILE A 10 43.67 -19.25 -3.05
N GLY A 11 43.97 -18.65 -1.91
CA GLY A 11 43.93 -17.21 -1.70
C GLY A 11 44.89 -16.43 -2.62
N LEU A 12 46.11 -16.97 -2.86
CA LEU A 12 47.08 -16.36 -3.77
C LEU A 12 46.75 -16.53 -5.26
N SER A 13 46.11 -17.63 -5.65
CA SER A 13 45.71 -17.84 -7.02
C SER A 13 44.49 -17.00 -7.43
N PHE A 14 43.62 -16.65 -6.46
CA PHE A 14 42.54 -15.69 -6.70
C PHE A 14 43.00 -14.23 -6.71
N GLY A 15 44.11 -13.92 -6.02
CA GLY A 15 44.70 -12.56 -6.01
C GLY A 15 45.48 -12.18 -7.26
N ALA A 16 45.80 -13.15 -8.13
CA ALA A 16 46.53 -12.93 -9.38
C ALA A 16 45.61 -12.88 -10.63
N LEU A 17 44.29 -13.10 -10.47
CA LEU A 17 43.33 -12.78 -11.51
C LEU A 17 43.21 -11.26 -11.57
N THR A 18 43.83 -10.69 -12.60
CA THR A 18 43.64 -9.29 -12.97
C THR A 18 42.19 -8.88 -12.77
N LEU A 19 41.98 -7.82 -11.99
CA LEU A 19 40.67 -7.17 -11.84
C LEU A 19 40.19 -6.75 -13.24
N THR A 20 39.51 -7.67 -13.90
CA THR A 20 38.80 -7.34 -15.13
C THR A 20 37.67 -6.37 -14.77
N PRO A 21 37.34 -5.42 -15.64
CA PRO A 21 36.24 -4.46 -15.41
C PRO A 21 34.92 -5.16 -15.01
N THR A 22 34.77 -6.44 -15.32
CA THR A 22 33.62 -7.28 -14.96
C THR A 22 33.53 -7.57 -13.44
N VAL A 23 34.67 -7.73 -12.73
CA VAL A 23 34.66 -7.94 -11.27
C VAL A 23 34.39 -6.64 -10.54
N ALA A 24 34.91 -5.52 -11.07
CA ALA A 24 34.62 -4.19 -10.54
C ALA A 24 33.12 -3.84 -10.70
N SER A 25 32.47 -4.22 -11.82
CA SER A 25 31.04 -4.00 -12.03
C SER A 25 30.17 -4.89 -11.12
N LEU A 26 30.61 -6.09 -10.78
CA LEU A 26 29.91 -6.94 -9.81
C LEU A 26 30.02 -6.41 -8.37
N LEU A 27 31.12 -5.81 -8.00
CA LEU A 27 31.29 -5.16 -6.69
C LEU A 27 30.54 -3.82 -6.63
N GLN A 28 30.40 -3.11 -7.75
CA GLN A 28 29.58 -1.91 -7.87
C GLN A 28 28.08 -2.22 -7.83
N SER A 29 27.67 -3.42 -8.27
CA SER A 29 26.29 -3.90 -8.13
C SER A 29 25.88 -4.14 -6.66
N CYS A 30 26.84 -4.29 -5.74
CA CYS A 30 26.58 -4.34 -4.29
C CYS A 30 26.58 -2.95 -3.62
N GLN A 31 26.95 -1.88 -4.34
CA GLN A 31 26.67 -0.50 -3.96
C GLN A 31 25.41 -0.04 -4.66
N THR A 32 24.34 -0.79 -4.51
CA THR A 32 23.03 -0.25 -4.85
C THR A 32 22.79 0.92 -3.90
N THR A 33 22.92 2.16 -4.38
CA THR A 33 21.87 3.15 -4.12
C THR A 33 20.59 2.33 -4.14
N GLU A 34 19.84 2.30 -3.05
CA GLU A 34 18.56 1.59 -3.01
C GLU A 34 17.81 2.00 -4.27
N ALA A 35 17.73 1.07 -5.22
CA ALA A 35 16.93 1.31 -6.41
C ALA A 35 15.53 1.54 -5.87
N GLY A 36 15.04 2.78 -5.99
CA GLY A 36 13.75 3.13 -5.45
C GLY A 36 12.75 2.06 -5.89
N TRP A 37 11.86 1.66 -4.99
CA TRP A 37 10.84 0.70 -5.34
C TRP A 37 10.12 1.12 -6.62
N VAL A 38 9.97 0.19 -7.56
CA VAL A 38 9.23 0.39 -8.81
C VAL A 38 7.92 -0.36 -8.70
N PRO A 39 6.77 0.31 -8.83
CA PRO A 39 5.47 -0.34 -8.79
C PRO A 39 5.32 -1.39 -9.88
N THR A 40 4.60 -2.46 -9.59
CA THR A 40 4.33 -3.57 -10.50
C THR A 40 3.12 -3.29 -11.39
N LEU A 41 2.06 -2.76 -10.81
CA LEU A 41 0.79 -2.47 -11.48
C LEU A 41 0.59 -0.98 -11.74
N LEU A 42 0.84 -0.16 -10.72
CA LEU A 42 0.59 1.27 -10.75
C LEU A 42 1.69 2.00 -11.53
N SER A 43 1.35 3.15 -12.12
CA SER A 43 2.38 4.12 -12.48
C SER A 43 3.02 4.70 -11.20
N GLN A 44 4.25 5.22 -11.29
CA GLN A 44 4.90 5.85 -10.14
C GLN A 44 4.04 6.98 -9.56
N GLU A 45 3.44 7.81 -10.42
CA GLU A 45 2.57 8.90 -10.00
C GLU A 45 1.33 8.41 -9.24
N ASN A 46 0.66 7.36 -9.73
CA ASN A 46 -0.49 6.76 -9.05
C ASN A 46 -0.08 6.12 -7.71
N ALA A 47 1.08 5.49 -7.67
CA ALA A 47 1.62 4.91 -6.43
C ALA A 47 1.94 6.00 -5.39
N ASP A 48 2.53 7.12 -5.81
CA ASP A 48 2.85 8.24 -4.93
C ASP A 48 1.57 8.89 -4.35
N ILE A 49 0.52 9.04 -5.16
CA ILE A 49 -0.77 9.54 -4.69
C ILE A 49 -1.41 8.55 -3.72
N MET A 50 -1.44 7.28 -4.07
CA MET A 50 -2.00 6.24 -3.19
C MET A 50 -1.23 6.17 -1.87
N ALA A 51 0.10 6.28 -1.90
CA ALA A 51 0.93 6.36 -0.70
C ALA A 51 0.54 7.54 0.20
N LYS A 52 0.38 8.74 -0.38
CA LYS A 52 -0.08 9.92 0.38
C LYS A 52 -1.45 9.71 1.01
N ILE A 53 -2.38 9.08 0.30
CA ILE A 53 -3.72 8.76 0.84
C ILE A 53 -3.62 7.82 2.04
N ILE A 54 -2.88 6.73 1.91
CA ILE A 54 -2.78 5.74 3.00
C ILE A 54 -1.99 6.27 4.19
N ASP A 55 -1.02 7.17 3.99
CA ASP A 55 -0.31 7.84 5.09
C ASP A 55 -1.22 8.77 5.91
N VAL A 56 -2.18 9.45 5.27
CA VAL A 56 -3.20 10.23 6.00
C VAL A 56 -4.17 9.33 6.76
N ILE A 57 -4.51 8.16 6.20
CA ILE A 57 -5.40 7.19 6.85
C ILE A 57 -4.71 6.48 8.03
N LEU A 58 -3.44 6.14 7.89
CA LEU A 58 -2.63 5.37 8.84
C LEU A 58 -1.31 6.12 9.13
N PRO A 59 -1.39 7.26 9.82
CA PRO A 59 -0.21 8.06 10.10
C PRO A 59 0.70 7.41 11.14
N THR A 60 1.99 7.70 11.04
CA THR A 60 2.96 7.35 12.08
C THR A 60 2.65 8.08 13.37
N THR A 61 2.69 7.37 14.48
CA THR A 61 2.51 7.91 15.82
C THR A 61 3.72 7.58 16.69
N ALA A 62 3.79 8.16 17.90
CA ALA A 62 4.91 7.91 18.80
C ALA A 62 5.09 6.41 19.16
N ASN A 63 4.01 5.62 19.11
CA ASN A 63 4.02 4.23 19.58
C ASN A 63 3.64 3.21 18.51
N VAL A 64 3.14 3.63 17.34
CA VAL A 64 2.68 2.74 16.29
C VAL A 64 3.20 3.25 14.95
N PRO A 65 3.91 2.41 14.17
CA PRO A 65 4.40 2.79 12.84
C PRO A 65 3.23 3.01 11.88
N GLY A 66 3.37 3.98 10.98
CA GLY A 66 2.38 4.32 9.97
C GLY A 66 2.54 3.52 8.67
N ALA A 67 1.76 3.90 7.65
CA ALA A 67 1.75 3.22 6.37
C ALA A 67 3.10 3.29 5.66
N SER A 68 3.78 4.44 5.68
CA SER A 68 5.11 4.61 5.07
C SER A 68 6.19 3.82 5.80
N ASP A 69 6.19 3.78 7.14
CA ASP A 69 7.15 3.00 7.92
C ASP A 69 7.06 1.50 7.64
N LEU A 70 5.86 1.04 7.33
CA LEU A 70 5.55 -0.37 7.04
C LEU A 70 5.61 -0.70 5.54
N ASN A 71 5.94 0.27 4.68
CA ASN A 71 5.94 0.13 3.22
C ASN A 71 4.63 -0.45 2.67
N LEU A 72 3.48 -0.05 3.21
CA LEU A 72 2.18 -0.64 2.85
C LEU A 72 1.84 -0.45 1.38
N ILE A 73 2.29 0.63 0.75
CA ILE A 73 2.06 0.85 -0.69
C ILE A 73 2.65 -0.26 -1.56
N GLN A 74 3.81 -0.82 -1.19
CA GLN A 74 4.44 -1.92 -1.92
C GLN A 74 3.61 -3.20 -1.82
N PHE A 75 3.08 -3.47 -0.62
CA PHE A 75 2.17 -4.60 -0.42
C PHE A 75 0.88 -4.42 -1.21
N ILE A 76 0.28 -3.23 -1.17
CA ILE A 76 -0.98 -2.92 -1.86
C ILE A 76 -0.82 -3.05 -3.37
N ASP A 77 0.24 -2.49 -3.96
CA ASP A 77 0.52 -2.62 -5.39
C ASP A 77 0.70 -4.09 -5.80
N GLY A 78 1.48 -4.85 -5.02
CA GLY A 78 1.65 -6.29 -5.24
C GLY A 78 0.35 -7.08 -5.09
N TYR A 79 -0.51 -6.74 -4.14
CA TYR A 79 -1.83 -7.35 -3.97
C TYR A 79 -2.73 -7.05 -5.17
N LEU A 80 -2.81 -5.79 -5.59
CA LEU A 80 -3.58 -5.39 -6.76
C LEU A 80 -3.08 -6.09 -8.02
N ALA A 81 -1.76 -6.20 -8.21
CA ALA A 81 -1.17 -6.85 -9.38
C ALA A 81 -1.45 -8.34 -9.48
N ASN A 82 -1.55 -9.06 -8.35
CA ASN A 82 -1.56 -10.51 -8.33
C ASN A 82 -2.88 -11.15 -7.89
N VAL A 83 -3.77 -10.39 -7.23
CA VAL A 83 -4.98 -10.92 -6.60
C VAL A 83 -6.27 -10.38 -7.23
N THR A 84 -6.26 -9.12 -7.70
CA THR A 84 -7.46 -8.52 -8.29
C THR A 84 -7.59 -8.87 -9.77
N SER A 85 -8.83 -8.82 -10.28
CA SER A 85 -9.11 -9.07 -11.71
C SER A 85 -8.54 -7.94 -12.59
N PRO A 86 -8.30 -8.20 -13.89
CA PRO A 86 -7.87 -7.15 -14.81
C PRO A 86 -8.79 -5.92 -14.83
N GLU A 87 -10.10 -6.14 -14.73
CA GLU A 87 -11.11 -5.08 -14.70
C GLU A 87 -10.97 -4.21 -13.44
N GLU A 88 -10.76 -4.83 -12.28
CA GLU A 88 -10.51 -4.14 -11.01
C GLU A 88 -9.19 -3.37 -11.04
N GLN A 89 -8.16 -3.91 -11.68
CA GLN A 89 -6.88 -3.24 -11.87
C GLN A 89 -7.02 -1.95 -12.70
N GLU A 90 -7.71 -2.05 -13.85
CA GLU A 90 -7.96 -0.89 -14.71
C GLU A 90 -8.85 0.15 -14.02
N PHE A 91 -9.89 -0.31 -13.31
CA PHE A 91 -10.70 0.58 -12.49
C PHE A 91 -9.88 1.31 -11.43
N THR A 92 -9.00 0.61 -10.73
CA THR A 92 -8.15 1.22 -9.70
C THR A 92 -7.21 2.29 -10.27
N LYS A 93 -6.59 2.02 -11.41
CA LYS A 93 -5.74 3.00 -12.11
C LYS A 93 -6.53 4.24 -12.52
N MET A 94 -7.69 4.05 -13.15
CA MET A 94 -8.58 5.12 -13.56
C MET A 94 -9.06 5.95 -12.35
N ALA A 95 -9.54 5.29 -11.31
CA ALA A 95 -10.07 5.94 -10.11
C ALA A 95 -9.01 6.72 -9.34
N THR A 96 -7.78 6.21 -9.28
CA THR A 96 -6.63 6.94 -8.69
C THR A 96 -6.35 8.23 -9.46
N GLY A 97 -6.35 8.18 -10.80
CA GLY A 97 -6.16 9.36 -11.64
C GLY A 97 -7.31 10.38 -11.50
N ILE A 98 -8.56 9.91 -11.43
CA ILE A 98 -9.72 10.79 -11.18
C ILE A 98 -9.62 11.48 -9.82
N PHE A 99 -9.28 10.72 -8.77
CA PHE A 99 -9.08 11.29 -7.43
C PHE A 99 -7.95 12.33 -7.42
N ALA A 100 -6.84 12.02 -8.08
CA ALA A 100 -5.72 12.95 -8.22
C ALA A 100 -6.16 14.27 -8.85
N GLY A 101 -6.89 14.21 -9.95
CA GLY A 101 -7.44 15.39 -10.62
C GLY A 101 -8.37 16.21 -9.72
N VAL A 102 -9.24 15.55 -8.96
CA VAL A 102 -10.13 16.21 -7.97
C VAL A 102 -9.33 16.89 -6.87
N ALA A 103 -8.31 16.21 -6.32
CA ALA A 103 -7.47 16.76 -5.26
C ALA A 103 -6.64 17.96 -5.74
N LEU A 104 -6.05 17.87 -6.93
CA LEU A 104 -5.29 18.95 -7.56
C LEU A 104 -6.17 20.18 -7.83
N ALA A 105 -7.34 19.98 -8.42
CA ALA A 105 -8.28 21.07 -8.70
C ALA A 105 -8.74 21.76 -7.41
N ALA A 106 -9.02 21.01 -6.36
CA ALA A 106 -9.45 21.55 -5.07
C ALA A 106 -8.32 22.31 -4.36
N ALA A 107 -7.07 21.85 -4.49
CA ALA A 107 -5.90 22.50 -3.88
C ALA A 107 -5.33 23.65 -4.72
N GLY A 108 -5.78 23.82 -5.98
CA GLY A 108 -5.21 24.79 -6.92
C GLY A 108 -3.75 24.46 -7.29
N LYS A 109 -3.41 23.16 -7.38
CA LYS A 109 -2.07 22.65 -7.66
C LYS A 109 -2.04 21.95 -9.02
N GLU A 110 -0.85 21.92 -9.63
CA GLU A 110 -0.65 21.32 -10.97
C GLU A 110 0.02 19.95 -10.91
N SER A 111 0.76 19.66 -9.84
CA SER A 111 1.49 18.40 -9.69
C SER A 111 1.05 17.61 -8.47
N ALA A 112 0.90 16.31 -8.63
CA ALA A 112 0.62 15.39 -7.53
C ALA A 112 1.70 15.40 -6.44
N ALA A 113 2.95 15.72 -6.82
CA ALA A 113 4.06 15.87 -5.87
C ALA A 113 3.80 17.00 -4.86
N ASP A 114 3.12 18.07 -5.27
CA ASP A 114 2.84 19.24 -4.46
C ASP A 114 1.66 19.07 -3.48
N LEU A 115 0.85 18.01 -3.65
CA LEU A 115 -0.25 17.72 -2.73
C LEU A 115 0.30 17.41 -1.33
N THR A 116 -0.19 18.17 -0.35
CA THR A 116 0.16 17.97 1.07
C THR A 116 -0.79 16.97 1.74
N ALA A 117 -0.47 16.54 2.95
CA ALA A 117 -1.35 15.71 3.77
C ALA A 117 -2.69 16.40 4.05
N GLU A 118 -2.67 17.72 4.26
CA GLU A 118 -3.86 18.53 4.50
C GLU A 118 -4.77 18.57 3.27
N ASP A 119 -4.22 18.72 2.06
CA ASP A 119 -5.01 18.66 0.81
C ASP A 119 -5.71 17.33 0.65
N ILE A 120 -5.01 16.24 0.96
CA ILE A 120 -5.58 14.87 0.93
C ILE A 120 -6.64 14.72 2.03
N ASP A 121 -6.39 15.17 3.26
CA ASP A 121 -7.35 15.06 4.37
C ASP A 121 -8.65 15.78 4.07
N VAL A 122 -8.60 16.95 3.43
CA VAL A 122 -9.81 17.67 2.96
C VAL A 122 -10.65 16.78 2.04
N GLN A 123 -10.04 16.07 1.10
CA GLN A 123 -10.77 15.17 0.21
C GLN A 123 -11.26 13.91 0.93
N LEU A 124 -10.48 13.34 1.84
CA LEU A 124 -10.93 12.21 2.65
C LEU A 124 -12.14 12.57 3.49
N ASN A 125 -12.15 13.76 4.09
CA ASN A 125 -13.31 14.26 4.84
C ASN A 125 -14.53 14.43 3.92
N LYS A 126 -14.36 15.00 2.72
CA LYS A 126 -15.43 15.16 1.72
C LYS A 126 -16.09 13.82 1.35
N PHE A 127 -15.31 12.77 1.14
CA PHE A 127 -15.81 11.51 0.59
C PHE A 127 -16.10 10.43 1.64
N LEU A 128 -15.32 10.36 2.73
CA LEU A 128 -15.48 9.32 3.76
C LEU A 128 -16.34 9.75 4.94
N ARG A 129 -16.50 11.07 5.16
CA ARG A 129 -17.31 11.67 6.25
C ARG A 129 -18.50 12.48 5.72
N ALA A 130 -18.91 12.21 4.50
CA ALA A 130 -20.09 12.83 3.90
C ALA A 130 -21.38 12.48 4.65
N THR A 131 -22.43 13.27 4.44
CA THR A 131 -23.76 12.97 4.99
C THR A 131 -24.27 11.63 4.46
N PRO A 132 -25.17 10.93 5.19
CA PRO A 132 -25.80 9.72 4.68
C PRO A 132 -26.50 9.91 3.32
N GLU A 133 -27.07 11.07 3.08
CA GLU A 133 -27.74 11.42 1.83
C GLU A 133 -26.73 11.55 0.68
N ASP A 134 -25.62 12.28 0.89
CA ASP A 134 -24.54 12.39 -0.10
C ASP A 134 -23.94 11.02 -0.44
N LEU A 135 -23.71 10.18 0.59
CA LEU A 135 -23.17 8.83 0.42
C LEU A 135 -24.10 7.97 -0.42
N ALA A 136 -25.43 8.05 -0.17
CA ALA A 136 -26.44 7.31 -0.93
C ALA A 136 -26.49 7.79 -2.37
N THR A 137 -26.60 9.09 -2.60
CA THR A 137 -26.68 9.68 -3.95
C THR A 137 -25.47 9.32 -4.81
N ARG A 138 -24.26 9.42 -4.26
CA ARG A 138 -23.03 9.06 -4.96
C ARG A 138 -22.95 7.55 -5.22
N GLY A 139 -23.40 6.74 -4.25
CA GLY A 139 -23.47 5.29 -4.40
C GLY A 139 -24.46 4.86 -5.49
N GLU A 140 -25.64 5.47 -5.56
CA GLU A 140 -26.63 5.22 -6.63
C GLU A 140 -26.08 5.60 -8.01
N ALA A 141 -25.45 6.78 -8.15
CA ALA A 141 -24.84 7.20 -9.38
C ALA A 141 -23.71 6.24 -9.83
N PHE A 142 -22.91 5.77 -8.90
CA PHE A 142 -21.86 4.79 -9.18
C PHE A 142 -22.41 3.43 -9.60
N ASN A 143 -23.43 2.92 -8.91
CA ASN A 143 -24.07 1.65 -9.25
C ASN A 143 -24.78 1.72 -10.62
N ALA A 144 -25.41 2.84 -10.95
CA ALA A 144 -26.00 3.06 -12.28
C ALA A 144 -24.92 3.06 -13.37
N TYR A 145 -23.77 3.65 -13.10
CA TYR A 145 -22.63 3.60 -14.02
C TYR A 145 -22.11 2.18 -14.24
N LEU A 146 -21.95 1.39 -13.15
CA LEU A 146 -21.54 -0.01 -13.28
C LEU A 146 -22.52 -0.86 -14.08
N ALA A 147 -23.82 -0.70 -13.83
CA ALA A 147 -24.85 -1.39 -14.62
C ALA A 147 -24.77 -1.00 -16.11
N GLY A 148 -24.53 0.29 -16.39
CA GLY A 148 -24.33 0.77 -17.75
C GLY A 148 -23.07 0.21 -18.44
N LEU A 149 -22.03 -0.12 -17.69
CA LEU A 149 -20.85 -0.81 -18.25
C LEU A 149 -21.18 -2.24 -18.69
N GLU A 150 -22.01 -2.95 -17.92
CA GLU A 150 -22.39 -4.32 -18.22
C GLU A 150 -23.28 -4.41 -19.49
N ASP A 151 -24.18 -3.45 -19.68
CA ASP A 151 -25.10 -3.44 -20.83
C ASP A 151 -24.63 -2.56 -22.00
N GLY A 152 -23.47 -1.92 -21.90
CA GLY A 152 -22.87 -1.08 -22.93
C GLY A 152 -23.52 0.31 -23.08
N THR A 153 -24.30 0.75 -22.10
CA THR A 153 -24.96 2.06 -22.09
C THR A 153 -24.28 3.10 -21.20
N ALA A 154 -23.16 2.75 -20.57
CA ALA A 154 -22.46 3.65 -19.66
C ALA A 154 -22.07 4.97 -20.32
N GLY A 155 -22.40 6.06 -19.64
CA GLY A 155 -21.91 7.39 -19.98
C GLY A 155 -20.54 7.68 -19.37
N ALA A 156 -20.25 8.97 -19.14
CA ALA A 156 -19.05 9.36 -18.42
C ALA A 156 -19.10 8.89 -16.95
N PRO A 157 -17.95 8.51 -16.36
CA PRO A 157 -17.91 8.09 -14.95
C PRO A 157 -18.41 9.20 -14.03
N PRO A 158 -19.26 8.90 -13.04
CA PRO A 158 -19.69 9.86 -12.03
C PRO A 158 -18.53 10.14 -11.06
N ILE A 159 -17.79 11.23 -11.27
CA ILE A 159 -16.53 11.56 -10.60
C ILE A 159 -16.62 11.38 -9.07
N GLU A 160 -17.65 11.95 -8.44
CA GLU A 160 -17.79 11.86 -6.97
C GLU A 160 -18.14 10.44 -6.50
N GLY A 161 -18.93 9.70 -7.24
CA GLY A 161 -19.22 8.29 -6.96
C GLY A 161 -17.99 7.39 -7.10
N VAL A 162 -17.19 7.62 -8.15
CA VAL A 162 -15.92 6.92 -8.36
C VAL A 162 -14.93 7.22 -7.21
N CYS A 163 -14.73 8.49 -6.86
CA CYS A 163 -13.85 8.88 -5.76
C CYS A 163 -14.28 8.27 -4.42
N GLN A 164 -15.58 8.32 -4.12
CA GLN A 164 -16.14 7.73 -2.91
C GLN A 164 -15.87 6.22 -2.86
N ASN A 165 -16.25 5.48 -3.90
CA ASN A 165 -16.03 4.03 -3.97
C ASN A 165 -14.54 3.67 -3.85
N TYR A 166 -13.70 4.35 -4.61
CA TYR A 166 -12.24 4.17 -4.58
C TYR A 166 -11.67 4.35 -3.17
N LEU A 167 -12.00 5.45 -2.49
CA LEU A 167 -11.48 5.72 -1.15
C LEU A 167 -12.00 4.74 -0.09
N PHE A 168 -13.26 4.29 -0.19
CA PHE A 168 -13.78 3.24 0.70
C PHE A 168 -13.01 1.92 0.54
N ASN A 169 -12.76 1.51 -0.71
CA ASN A 169 -12.02 0.28 -1.02
C ASN A 169 -10.56 0.40 -0.62
N LEU A 170 -9.89 1.50 -0.95
CA LEU A 170 -8.49 1.74 -0.59
C LEU A 170 -8.31 1.78 0.93
N ARG A 171 -9.19 2.47 1.68
CA ARG A 171 -9.15 2.48 3.14
C ARG A 171 -9.29 1.07 3.70
N SER A 172 -10.22 0.29 3.19
CA SER A 172 -10.44 -1.09 3.65
C SER A 172 -9.23 -1.99 3.36
N LEU A 173 -8.60 -1.82 2.19
CA LEU A 173 -7.40 -2.55 1.81
C LEU A 173 -6.19 -2.13 2.66
N ALA A 174 -6.01 -0.83 2.89
CA ALA A 174 -4.94 -0.29 3.71
C ALA A 174 -5.03 -0.79 5.17
N ILE A 175 -6.24 -0.78 5.76
CA ILE A 175 -6.46 -1.32 7.12
C ILE A 175 -6.14 -2.82 7.18
N ARG A 176 -6.57 -3.60 6.19
CA ARG A 176 -6.24 -5.04 6.14
C ARG A 176 -4.74 -5.29 5.97
N ALA A 177 -4.08 -4.52 5.13
CA ALA A 177 -2.64 -4.59 4.94
C ALA A 177 -1.89 -4.24 6.24
N PHE A 178 -2.35 -3.22 6.95
CA PHE A 178 -1.82 -2.79 8.23
C PHE A 178 -1.99 -3.87 9.31
N GLU A 179 -3.20 -4.38 9.50
CA GLU A 179 -3.49 -5.42 10.49
C GLU A 179 -2.78 -6.74 10.20
N GLY A 180 -2.60 -7.09 8.92
CA GLY A 180 -1.85 -8.26 8.47
C GLY A 180 -0.33 -8.10 8.50
N ASN A 181 0.19 -6.89 8.77
CA ASN A 181 1.63 -6.67 8.87
C ASN A 181 2.20 -7.35 10.11
N ALA A 182 3.34 -8.03 9.97
CA ALA A 182 3.95 -8.81 11.04
C ALA A 182 4.33 -7.98 12.27
N ILE A 183 4.76 -6.73 12.09
CA ILE A 183 5.09 -5.81 13.20
C ILE A 183 3.81 -5.46 13.96
N ILE A 184 2.78 -5.04 13.25
CA ILE A 184 1.49 -4.68 13.84
C ILE A 184 0.86 -5.88 14.55
N GLY A 185 0.81 -7.02 13.88
CA GLY A 185 0.21 -8.24 14.44
C GLY A 185 0.90 -8.71 15.72
N LYS A 186 2.24 -8.68 15.77
CA LYS A 186 2.99 -9.21 16.92
C LYS A 186 3.18 -8.22 18.06
N GLU A 187 3.32 -6.92 17.75
CA GLU A 187 3.73 -5.93 18.74
C GLU A 187 2.57 -5.04 19.21
N HIS A 188 1.57 -4.82 18.36
CA HIS A 188 0.49 -3.87 18.63
C HIS A 188 -0.89 -4.52 18.83
N LEU A 189 -1.14 -5.67 18.19
CA LEU A 189 -2.36 -6.45 18.38
C LEU A 189 -2.17 -7.54 19.45
N ALA A 190 -3.25 -8.25 19.79
CA ALA A 190 -3.15 -9.43 20.64
C ALA A 190 -2.70 -10.62 19.80
N TYR A 191 -1.49 -11.11 20.04
CA TYR A 191 -0.89 -12.20 19.28
C TYR A 191 -0.69 -13.44 20.16
N ALA A 192 -1.31 -14.55 19.77
CA ALA A 192 -1.12 -15.84 20.42
C ALA A 192 -0.91 -16.92 19.36
N PRO A 193 0.34 -17.25 19.00
CA PRO A 193 0.65 -18.22 17.94
C PRO A 193 0.16 -19.62 18.25
N VAL A 194 0.01 -19.96 19.54
CA VAL A 194 -0.59 -21.22 20.00
C VAL A 194 -1.60 -20.88 21.09
N PRO A 195 -2.86 -20.65 20.75
CA PRO A 195 -3.87 -20.16 21.71
C PRO A 195 -4.28 -21.17 22.77
N GLY A 196 -3.84 -22.43 22.69
CA GLY A 196 -4.16 -23.47 23.66
C GLY A 196 -5.59 -23.98 23.55
N GLN A 197 -6.40 -23.73 24.57
CA GLN A 197 -7.79 -24.17 24.58
C GLN A 197 -8.71 -23.17 23.86
N GLN A 198 -9.64 -23.70 23.07
CA GLN A 198 -10.74 -22.90 22.54
C GLN A 198 -11.73 -22.61 23.66
N LYS A 199 -12.02 -21.32 23.89
CA LYS A 199 -13.05 -20.85 24.82
C LYS A 199 -14.07 -20.04 24.02
N GLY A 200 -15.35 -20.41 24.08
CA GLY A 200 -16.40 -19.79 23.27
C GLY A 200 -16.71 -18.34 23.66
N CYS A 201 -16.65 -18.01 24.95
CA CYS A 201 -16.82 -16.65 25.46
C CYS A 201 -15.76 -16.36 26.49
N VAL A 202 -15.09 -15.22 26.34
CA VAL A 202 -14.05 -14.75 27.26
C VAL A 202 -14.22 -13.25 27.47
N ASP A 203 -13.80 -12.74 28.63
CA ASP A 203 -13.72 -11.31 28.84
C ASP A 203 -12.62 -10.71 27.96
N LEU A 204 -12.93 -9.62 27.26
CA LEU A 204 -12.02 -8.99 26.29
C LEU A 204 -10.76 -8.46 26.97
N GLN A 205 -10.90 -7.84 28.15
CA GLN A 205 -9.74 -7.28 28.86
C GLN A 205 -8.84 -8.38 29.39
N GLU A 206 -9.42 -9.47 29.93
CA GLU A 206 -8.66 -10.61 30.44
C GLU A 206 -7.93 -11.34 29.31
N ALA A 207 -8.59 -11.54 28.15
CA ALA A 207 -8.05 -12.32 27.04
C ALA A 207 -7.02 -11.57 26.20
N THR A 208 -7.21 -10.25 25.98
CA THR A 208 -6.41 -9.48 25.00
C THR A 208 -5.93 -8.12 25.50
N GLY A 209 -6.27 -7.76 26.74
CA GLY A 209 -6.03 -6.39 27.23
C GLY A 209 -6.84 -5.34 26.45
N GLY A 210 -8.00 -5.70 25.91
CA GLY A 210 -8.85 -4.83 25.10
C GLY A 210 -8.40 -4.68 23.64
N LYS A 211 -7.35 -5.37 23.21
CA LYS A 211 -6.82 -5.31 21.85
C LYS A 211 -7.57 -6.26 20.91
N LYS A 212 -7.61 -5.93 19.63
CA LYS A 212 -8.04 -6.83 18.57
C LYS A 212 -7.04 -8.00 18.45
N TRP A 213 -7.52 -9.20 18.16
CA TRP A 213 -6.68 -10.34 17.81
C TRP A 213 -5.93 -10.07 16.49
N ALA A 214 -4.66 -10.45 16.45
CA ALA A 214 -3.91 -10.53 15.20
C ALA A 214 -4.52 -11.60 14.27
N LEU A 215 -4.46 -11.34 12.96
CA LEU A 215 -4.92 -12.25 11.90
C LEU A 215 -3.94 -13.39 11.69
#